data_40933411ac90e1b412b36b0fc07a540e
#
_entry.id   40933411ac90e1b412b36b0fc07a540e
#
_cell.length_a   1.000
_cell.length_b   1.000
_cell.length_c   1.000
_cell.angle_alpha   90.00
_cell.angle_beta   90.00
_cell.angle_gamma   90.00
#
_symmetry.space_group_name_H-M   'P 1'
#
loop_
_entity.id
_entity.type
_entity.pdbx_description
1 polymer ?
#
loop_
_entity_poly.entity_id
_entity_poly.type
_entity_poly.pdbx_seq_one_letter_code
_entity_poly.pdbx_strand_id
1 'polypeptide(L)'
;MSIRIILTSVLVGDQEKAHRFYTDVLGFQTRHDIPCGDVRWLTVVAPCAPEGPELLLEPVNKESVGGLALTYQAALHAEGIAAACFGVEDVDSEIARLKGLGVRVTTEPTEAGPAKIAVIDDTCGNLIQLLQPMAQAGSGE
;
A
#
# COMPACT_ATOMS: atom_id res chain seq x y z
N MET A 1 -20.43 -19.18 11.29
CA MET A 1 -20.05 -18.65 9.99
C MET A 1 -19.44 -17.28 10.15
N SER A 2 -18.39 -17.01 9.45
CA SER A 2 -17.70 -15.73 9.57
C SER A 2 -17.18 -15.27 8.22
N ILE A 3 -17.08 -13.95 8.10
CA ILE A 3 -16.52 -13.31 6.92
C ILE A 3 -15.25 -12.61 7.39
N ARG A 4 -14.17 -12.77 6.63
CA ARG A 4 -12.92 -12.09 6.97
C ARG A 4 -12.25 -11.53 5.73
N ILE A 5 -11.43 -10.52 5.94
CA ILE A 5 -10.68 -9.91 4.85
C ILE A 5 -9.51 -10.81 4.51
N ILE A 6 -9.47 -11.29 3.26
CA ILE A 6 -8.35 -12.12 2.79
C ILE A 6 -7.57 -11.45 1.68
N LEU A 7 -8.15 -10.46 1.02
CA LEU A 7 -7.53 -9.81 -0.13
C LEU A 7 -8.03 -8.39 -0.22
N THR A 8 -7.13 -7.46 -0.50
CA THR A 8 -7.48 -6.11 -0.91
C THR A 8 -6.58 -5.75 -2.08
N SER A 9 -6.79 -4.61 -2.72
CA SER A 9 -6.01 -4.30 -3.90
C SER A 9 -5.63 -2.83 -3.96
N VAL A 10 -4.56 -2.55 -4.70
CA VAL A 10 -4.23 -1.20 -5.15
C VAL A 10 -4.09 -1.26 -6.66
N LEU A 11 -4.51 -0.18 -7.32
CA LEU A 11 -4.42 -0.09 -8.77
C LEU A 11 -3.01 0.33 -9.14
N VAL A 12 -2.40 -0.36 -10.11
CA VAL A 12 -1.05 -0.02 -10.54
C VAL A 12 -1.01 -0.03 -12.07
N GLY A 13 -0.26 0.89 -12.65
CA GLY A 13 -0.17 0.95 -14.09
C GLY A 13 0.83 -0.04 -14.65
N ASP A 14 1.86 -0.36 -13.90
CA ASP A 14 2.95 -1.24 -14.33
C ASP A 14 3.20 -2.23 -13.20
N GLN A 15 2.79 -3.47 -13.41
CA GLN A 15 2.89 -4.50 -12.36
C GLN A 15 4.34 -4.82 -12.00
N GLU A 16 5.25 -4.79 -12.96
CA GLU A 16 6.65 -5.09 -12.65
C GLU A 16 7.26 -4.00 -11.78
N LYS A 17 6.99 -2.74 -12.12
CA LYS A 17 7.46 -1.62 -11.32
C LYS A 17 6.87 -1.67 -9.92
N ALA A 18 5.56 -1.97 -9.83
CA ALA A 18 4.89 -2.09 -8.54
C ALA A 18 5.47 -3.25 -7.73
N HIS A 19 5.73 -4.38 -8.38
CA HIS A 19 6.29 -5.54 -7.71
C HIS A 19 7.62 -5.17 -7.04
N ARG A 20 8.49 -4.48 -7.77
CA ARG A 20 9.77 -4.05 -7.21
C ARG A 20 9.59 -3.08 -6.05
N PHE A 21 8.69 -2.10 -6.21
CA PHE A 21 8.49 -1.12 -5.14
C PHE A 21 7.95 -1.77 -3.87
N TYR A 22 6.91 -2.60 -4.02
CA TYR A 22 6.25 -3.18 -2.85
C TYR A 22 7.12 -4.25 -2.18
N THR A 23 8.00 -4.93 -2.92
CA THR A 23 8.89 -5.91 -2.31
C THR A 23 10.22 -5.30 -1.87
N ASP A 24 10.93 -4.61 -2.78
CA ASP A 24 12.28 -4.14 -2.48
C ASP A 24 12.28 -2.91 -1.57
N VAL A 25 11.30 -2.05 -1.71
CA VAL A 25 11.25 -0.80 -0.95
C VAL A 25 10.40 -0.95 0.31
N LEU A 26 9.18 -1.48 0.18
CA LEU A 26 8.30 -1.61 1.34
C LEU A 26 8.54 -2.89 2.13
N GLY A 27 9.20 -3.88 1.53
CA GLY A 27 9.58 -5.09 2.27
C GLY A 27 8.56 -6.21 2.29
N PHE A 28 7.50 -6.10 1.49
CA PHE A 28 6.52 -7.19 1.40
C PHE A 28 7.12 -8.40 0.69
N GLN A 29 6.51 -9.56 0.90
CA GLN A 29 6.90 -10.79 0.23
C GLN A 29 5.89 -11.15 -0.84
N THR A 30 6.36 -11.65 -1.98
CA THR A 30 5.47 -12.12 -3.04
C THR A 30 4.75 -13.37 -2.56
N ARG A 31 3.43 -13.35 -2.63
CA ARG A 31 2.64 -14.53 -2.30
C ARG A 31 2.26 -15.31 -3.54
N HIS A 32 1.77 -14.63 -4.57
CA HIS A 32 1.42 -15.23 -5.85
C HIS A 32 1.93 -14.35 -6.98
N ASP A 33 2.40 -14.98 -8.03
CA ASP A 33 2.82 -14.31 -9.25
C ASP A 33 2.53 -15.28 -10.39
N ILE A 34 1.29 -15.24 -10.88
CA ILE A 34 0.77 -16.23 -11.80
C ILE A 34 0.37 -15.52 -13.09
N PRO A 35 0.92 -15.94 -14.23
CA PRO A 35 0.49 -15.36 -15.51
C PRO A 35 -1.00 -15.57 -15.73
N CYS A 36 -1.68 -14.54 -16.22
CA CYS A 36 -3.11 -14.57 -16.42
C CYS A 36 -3.42 -13.73 -17.64
N GLY A 37 -3.23 -14.32 -18.84
CA GLY A 37 -3.33 -13.57 -20.08
C GLY A 37 -2.21 -12.56 -20.18
N ASP A 38 -2.57 -11.31 -20.44
CA ASP A 38 -1.59 -10.23 -20.59
C ASP A 38 -1.17 -9.63 -19.26
N VAL A 39 -1.75 -10.08 -18.17
CA VAL A 39 -1.47 -9.53 -16.85
C VAL A 39 -1.05 -10.66 -15.91
N ARG A 40 -0.69 -10.29 -14.68
CA ARG A 40 -0.28 -11.25 -13.66
C ARG A 40 -1.25 -11.19 -12.50
N TRP A 41 -1.57 -12.36 -11.94
CA TRP A 41 -2.20 -12.42 -10.62
C TRP A 41 -1.05 -12.27 -9.64
N LEU A 42 -0.86 -11.05 -9.16
CA LEU A 42 0.35 -10.69 -8.42
C LEU A 42 -0.07 -10.16 -7.06
N THR A 43 0.26 -10.92 -6.02
CA THR A 43 -0.08 -10.52 -4.66
C THR A 43 1.15 -10.53 -3.76
N VAL A 44 1.12 -9.68 -2.75
CA VAL A 44 2.17 -9.60 -1.74
C VAL A 44 1.54 -9.69 -0.36
N VAL A 45 2.34 -10.11 0.62
CA VAL A 45 1.93 -10.22 2.03
C VAL A 45 3.00 -9.62 2.92
N ALA A 46 2.61 -9.24 4.14
CA ALA A 46 3.58 -8.79 5.13
C ALA A 46 4.44 -9.97 5.58
N PRO A 47 5.77 -9.79 5.70
CA PRO A 47 6.63 -10.88 6.19
C PRO A 47 6.26 -11.36 7.59
N CYS A 48 5.75 -10.47 8.42
CA CYS A 48 5.35 -10.84 9.77
C CYS A 48 4.01 -11.56 9.81
N ALA A 49 3.29 -11.61 8.69
CA ALA A 49 1.99 -12.28 8.62
C ALA A 49 1.84 -12.94 7.25
N PRO A 50 2.67 -13.95 6.93
CA PRO A 50 2.64 -14.56 5.59
C PRO A 50 1.33 -15.26 5.28
N GLU A 51 0.55 -15.61 6.29
CA GLU A 51 -0.76 -16.19 6.10
C GLU A 51 -1.87 -15.15 6.25
N GLY A 52 -1.51 -13.89 6.38
CA GLY A 52 -2.49 -12.82 6.55
C GLY A 52 -3.06 -12.34 5.23
N PRO A 53 -3.73 -11.20 5.26
CA PRO A 53 -4.35 -10.67 4.05
C PRO A 53 -3.32 -10.41 2.95
N GLU A 54 -3.74 -10.65 1.71
CA GLU A 54 -2.92 -10.39 0.55
C GLU A 54 -3.27 -9.05 -0.05
N LEU A 55 -2.28 -8.38 -0.60
CA LEU A 55 -2.49 -7.16 -1.36
C LEU A 55 -2.29 -7.50 -2.84
N LEU A 56 -3.34 -7.32 -3.62
CA LEU A 56 -3.29 -7.55 -5.07
C LEU A 56 -2.77 -6.28 -5.73
N LEU A 57 -1.72 -6.41 -6.52
CA LEU A 57 -1.23 -5.31 -7.35
C LEU A 57 -1.99 -5.38 -8.67
N GLU A 58 -3.11 -4.68 -8.71
CA GLU A 58 -4.09 -4.85 -9.78
C GLU A 58 -3.77 -3.94 -10.96
N PRO A 59 -3.54 -4.51 -12.14
CA PRO A 59 -3.16 -3.68 -13.29
C PRO A 59 -4.34 -2.85 -13.77
N VAL A 60 -4.05 -1.62 -14.16
CA VAL A 60 -5.05 -0.72 -14.72
C VAL A 60 -4.47 -0.06 -15.95
N ASN A 61 -5.28 0.07 -17.00
CA ASN A 61 -4.87 0.71 -18.22
C ASN A 61 -6.07 1.42 -18.85
N LYS A 62 -5.84 2.03 -20.00
CA LYS A 62 -6.87 2.84 -20.66
C LYS A 62 -8.07 2.02 -21.06
N GLU A 63 -7.87 0.74 -21.36
CA GLU A 63 -8.97 -0.14 -21.77
C GLU A 63 -9.75 -0.67 -20.60
N SER A 64 -9.22 -0.57 -19.40
CA SER A 64 -9.89 -1.11 -18.21
C SER A 64 -11.11 -0.25 -17.89
N VAL A 65 -12.29 -0.85 -17.92
CA VAL A 65 -13.57 -0.20 -17.61
C VAL A 65 -13.68 1.21 -18.19
N GLY A 66 -13.31 1.34 -19.48
CA GLY A 66 -13.44 2.61 -20.18
C GLY A 66 -12.53 3.71 -19.63
N GLY A 67 -11.44 3.34 -18.98
CA GLY A 67 -10.53 4.32 -18.41
C GLY A 67 -10.96 4.85 -17.05
N LEU A 68 -12.08 4.39 -16.53
CA LEU A 68 -12.62 4.89 -15.26
C LEU A 68 -11.64 4.65 -14.11
N ALA A 69 -10.98 3.49 -14.10
CA ALA A 69 -10.05 3.18 -13.02
C ALA A 69 -8.86 4.15 -13.00
N LEU A 70 -8.36 4.50 -14.18
CA LEU A 70 -7.28 5.49 -14.26
C LEU A 70 -7.72 6.86 -13.80
N THR A 71 -8.94 7.27 -14.20
CA THR A 71 -9.48 8.55 -13.79
C THR A 71 -9.66 8.60 -12.28
N TYR A 72 -10.18 7.54 -11.69
CA TYR A 72 -10.37 7.43 -10.26
C TYR A 72 -9.03 7.50 -9.52
N GLN A 73 -8.05 6.74 -9.97
CA GLN A 73 -6.72 6.72 -9.36
C GLN A 73 -6.09 8.11 -9.40
N ALA A 74 -6.14 8.75 -10.56
CA ALA A 74 -5.54 10.08 -10.71
C ALA A 74 -6.25 11.12 -9.83
N ALA A 75 -7.57 11.01 -9.70
CA ALA A 75 -8.32 11.94 -8.87
C ALA A 75 -7.96 11.79 -7.39
N LEU A 76 -7.83 10.57 -6.90
CA LEU A 76 -7.41 10.35 -5.51
C LEU A 76 -6.03 10.96 -5.28
N HIS A 77 -5.10 10.70 -6.18
CA HIS A 77 -3.73 11.20 -6.04
C HIS A 77 -3.71 12.73 -6.03
N ALA A 78 -4.45 13.35 -6.94
CA ALA A 78 -4.50 14.81 -7.05
C ALA A 78 -5.10 15.44 -5.81
N GLU A 79 -6.06 14.78 -5.17
CA GLU A 79 -6.72 15.29 -3.98
C GLU A 79 -5.96 14.97 -2.69
N GLY A 80 -4.85 14.25 -2.78
CA GLY A 80 -4.10 13.86 -1.61
C GLY A 80 -4.73 12.74 -0.80
N ILE A 81 -5.58 11.94 -1.43
CA ILE A 81 -6.29 10.86 -0.74
C ILE A 81 -5.51 9.57 -0.90
N ALA A 82 -5.19 8.90 0.22
CA ALA A 82 -4.46 7.65 0.18
C ALA A 82 -5.35 6.53 -0.34
N ALA A 83 -4.78 5.71 -1.22
CA ALA A 83 -5.49 4.58 -1.79
C ALA A 83 -5.52 3.38 -0.85
N ALA A 84 -4.58 3.31 0.08
CA ALA A 84 -4.49 2.20 1.03
C ALA A 84 -3.78 2.68 2.27
N CYS A 85 -3.90 1.88 3.34
CA CYS A 85 -3.26 2.19 4.63
C CYS A 85 -2.57 0.93 5.14
N PHE A 86 -1.29 1.05 5.47
CA PHE A 86 -0.52 -0.07 6.00
C PHE A 86 -0.06 0.25 7.41
N GLY A 87 -0.06 -0.76 8.28
CA GLY A 87 0.40 -0.59 9.66
C GLY A 87 1.91 -0.67 9.77
N VAL A 88 2.48 0.18 10.63
CA VAL A 88 3.91 0.15 10.94
C VAL A 88 4.07 0.23 12.46
N GLU A 89 5.18 -0.26 12.97
CA GLU A 89 5.44 -0.19 14.41
C GLU A 89 6.02 1.16 14.81
N ASP A 90 6.82 1.77 13.95
CA ASP A 90 7.47 3.05 14.23
C ASP A 90 7.51 3.86 12.94
N VAL A 91 6.56 4.77 12.80
CA VAL A 91 6.42 5.52 11.56
C VAL A 91 7.60 6.47 11.34
N ASP A 92 8.18 7.01 12.41
CA ASP A 92 9.33 7.92 12.24
C ASP A 92 10.52 7.20 11.62
N SER A 93 10.85 6.00 12.12
CA SER A 93 11.99 5.26 11.58
C SER A 93 11.70 4.74 10.18
N GLU A 94 10.46 4.33 9.89
CA GLU A 94 10.10 3.90 8.55
C GLU A 94 10.22 5.04 7.54
N ILE A 95 9.74 6.22 7.89
CA ILE A 95 9.84 7.36 7.00
C ILE A 95 11.31 7.75 6.76
N ALA A 96 12.15 7.71 7.81
CA ALA A 96 13.56 7.99 7.64
C ALA A 96 14.21 6.99 6.68
N ARG A 97 13.88 5.70 6.82
CA ARG A 97 14.40 4.66 5.94
C ARG A 97 13.95 4.90 4.49
N LEU A 98 12.65 5.19 4.31
CA LEU A 98 12.11 5.38 2.96
C LEU A 98 12.68 6.63 2.29
N LYS A 99 12.89 7.71 3.05
CA LYS A 99 13.54 8.90 2.50
C LYS A 99 14.95 8.58 2.04
N GLY A 100 15.67 7.75 2.79
CA GLY A 100 17.01 7.33 2.40
C GLY A 100 17.02 6.54 1.10
N LEU A 101 15.90 5.91 0.74
CA LEU A 101 15.76 5.18 -0.51
C LEU A 101 15.18 6.05 -1.63
N GLY A 102 14.97 7.34 -1.37
CA GLY A 102 14.48 8.26 -2.38
C GLY A 102 12.97 8.27 -2.53
N VAL A 103 12.23 7.69 -1.59
CA VAL A 103 10.77 7.69 -1.65
C VAL A 103 10.24 9.08 -1.31
N ARG A 104 9.28 9.54 -2.09
CA ARG A 104 8.66 10.83 -1.86
C ARG A 104 7.66 10.73 -0.70
N VAL A 105 7.82 11.61 0.29
CA VAL A 105 6.93 11.67 1.45
C VAL A 105 6.07 12.92 1.28
N THR A 106 4.75 12.72 1.21
CA THR A 106 3.85 13.85 1.01
C THR A 106 3.26 14.37 2.32
N THR A 107 3.24 13.54 3.36
CA THR A 107 2.87 13.97 4.70
C THR A 107 3.87 13.38 5.67
N GLU A 108 4.57 14.26 6.39
CA GLU A 108 5.53 13.82 7.40
C GLU A 108 4.80 13.21 8.59
N PRO A 109 5.50 12.40 9.41
CA PRO A 109 4.84 11.80 10.58
C PRO A 109 4.12 12.84 11.42
N THR A 110 2.85 12.57 11.69
CA THR A 110 1.95 13.52 12.33
C THR A 110 0.97 12.75 13.21
N GLU A 111 0.71 13.26 14.39
CA GLU A 111 -0.30 12.65 15.25
C GLU A 111 -1.68 12.94 14.70
N ALA A 112 -2.52 11.89 14.68
CA ALA A 112 -3.87 11.98 14.13
C ALA A 112 -4.77 11.10 15.00
N GLY A 113 -5.37 11.70 16.02
CA GLY A 113 -6.24 10.96 16.93
C GLY A 113 -5.47 9.85 17.64
N PRO A 114 -5.96 8.61 17.57
CA PRO A 114 -5.34 7.49 18.27
C PRO A 114 -4.15 6.87 17.51
N ALA A 115 -3.62 7.59 16.53
CA ALA A 115 -2.57 7.04 15.68
C ALA A 115 -1.58 8.13 15.31
N LYS A 116 -0.44 7.70 14.77
CA LYS A 116 0.52 8.59 14.13
C LYS A 116 0.65 8.13 12.70
N ILE A 117 0.53 9.06 11.77
CA ILE A 117 0.47 8.72 10.34
C ILE A 117 1.52 9.46 9.53
N ALA A 118 1.80 8.92 8.37
CA ALA A 118 2.57 9.59 7.34
C ALA A 118 2.02 9.13 6.00
N VAL A 119 2.33 9.84 4.93
CA VAL A 119 1.87 9.46 3.59
C VAL A 119 3.03 9.49 2.63
N ILE A 120 3.13 8.46 1.81
CA ILE A 120 4.19 8.32 0.80
C ILE A 120 3.56 8.12 -0.57
N ASP A 121 4.36 8.35 -1.61
CA ASP A 121 3.97 8.11 -2.99
C ASP A 121 4.57 6.77 -3.41
N ASP A 122 3.74 5.85 -3.89
CA ASP A 122 4.23 4.51 -4.25
C ASP A 122 4.85 4.46 -5.64
N THR A 123 4.93 5.57 -6.33
CA THR A 123 5.45 5.70 -7.70
C THR A 123 4.63 4.96 -8.75
N CYS A 124 3.52 4.37 -8.33
CA CYS A 124 2.65 3.60 -9.22
C CYS A 124 1.29 4.25 -9.40
N GLY A 125 1.17 5.51 -8.98
CA GLY A 125 -0.05 6.29 -9.13
C GLY A 125 -0.84 6.44 -7.85
N ASN A 126 -0.35 5.94 -6.73
CA ASN A 126 -1.08 5.97 -5.47
C ASN A 126 -0.32 6.71 -4.38
N LEU A 127 -1.09 7.31 -3.47
CA LEU A 127 -0.56 7.70 -2.18
C LEU A 127 -0.91 6.60 -1.20
N ILE A 128 0.01 6.29 -0.29
CA ILE A 128 -0.16 5.24 0.70
C ILE A 128 0.02 5.84 2.08
N GLN A 129 -0.94 5.61 2.95
CA GLN A 129 -0.82 6.05 4.34
C GLN A 129 -0.13 4.96 5.15
N LEU A 130 0.85 5.35 5.95
CA LEU A 130 1.46 4.48 6.94
C LEU A 130 0.91 4.89 8.29
N LEU A 131 0.48 3.93 9.08
CA LEU A 131 -0.19 4.20 10.33
C LEU A 131 0.44 3.41 11.48
N GLN A 132 0.86 4.15 12.50
CA GLN A 132 1.36 3.57 13.73
C GLN A 132 0.28 3.73 14.78
N PRO A 133 -0.32 2.64 15.25
CA PRO A 133 -1.30 2.76 16.32
C PRO A 133 -0.63 3.30 17.58
N MET A 134 -1.25 4.27 18.24
CA MET A 134 -0.72 4.80 19.47
C MET A 134 -0.97 3.80 20.60
N ALA A 135 -0.02 3.68 21.49
CA ALA A 135 -0.20 2.84 22.66
C ALA A 135 -1.39 3.36 23.46
N GLN A 136 -2.29 2.46 23.82
CA GLN A 136 -3.48 2.85 24.57
C GLN A 136 -3.30 2.54 26.03
N ALA A 137 -3.64 3.51 26.86
CA ALA A 137 -3.63 3.27 28.27
C ALA A 137 -4.60 2.14 28.58
N GLY A 138 -4.16 1.16 29.28
CA GLY A 138 -4.97 0.02 29.59
C GLY A 138 -5.15 -0.98 28.50
N SER A 139 -4.50 -0.76 27.40
CA SER A 139 -4.65 -1.68 26.30
C SER A 139 -4.17 -3.04 26.66
N GLY A 140 -3.41 -3.09 27.52
CA GLY A 140 -3.15 -4.37 27.96
C GLY A 140 -4.37 -4.83 28.48
N GLU A 141 -4.80 -4.31 28.43
CA GLU A 141 -5.74 -4.74 28.86
C GLU A 141 -5.99 -5.48 28.37
#